data_d3fe24613dc525d0c0cdea41013a0ce5
#
_entry.id   d3fe24613dc525d0c0cdea41013a0ce5
#
_cell.length_a   1.000
_cell.length_b   1.000
_cell.length_c   1.000
_cell.angle_alpha   90.00
_cell.angle_beta   90.00
_cell.angle_gamma   90.00
#
_symmetry.space_group_name_H-M   'P 1'
#
loop_
_entity.id
_entity.type
_entity.pdbx_description
1 polymer ?
#
loop_
_entity_poly.entity_id
_entity_poly.type
_entity_poly.pdbx_seq_one_letter_code
_entity_poly.pdbx_strand_id
1 'polypeptide(L)'
;MGWRNALLTASSVLLLASCGGAHKATPPPPPPRIPADVAAKLAVEADRVAALAPGSCEARDAAARFRNDVIASIGRVPARYQEPLASAANSLVERLASCVEPKPPKARKPHNRGHHHEKHDEG
;
A
#
# COMPACT_ATOMS: atom_id res chain seq x y z
N MET A 1 -5.51 27.09 -26.83
CA MET A 1 -5.32 26.10 -27.93
C MET A 1 -5.49 24.73 -27.26
N GLY A 2 -6.52 24.06 -27.22
CA GLY A 2 -7.58 23.62 -28.07
C GLY A 2 -7.25 22.23 -28.57
N TRP A 3 -7.44 21.14 -27.79
CA TRP A 3 -7.49 19.79 -28.37
C TRP A 3 -8.77 19.10 -27.90
N ARG A 4 -9.76 19.34 -28.76
CA ARG A 4 -11.02 18.60 -28.79
C ARG A 4 -10.83 17.54 -29.86
N ASN A 5 -10.70 16.27 -29.50
CA ASN A 5 -10.93 15.18 -30.45
C ASN A 5 -11.91 14.19 -29.84
N ALA A 6 -13.15 14.43 -30.21
CA ALA A 6 -14.24 13.49 -30.12
C ALA A 6 -14.04 12.46 -31.25
N LEU A 7 -13.86 11.21 -30.90
CA LEU A 7 -14.04 10.08 -31.82
C LEU A 7 -15.20 9.22 -31.32
N LEU A 8 -16.34 9.50 -31.89
CA LEU A 8 -17.52 8.67 -31.90
C LEU A 8 -17.23 7.47 -32.82
N THR A 9 -16.99 6.30 -32.27
CA THR A 9 -17.04 5.04 -33.01
C THR A 9 -18.37 4.36 -32.73
N ALA A 10 -19.25 4.45 -33.72
CA ALA A 10 -20.49 3.71 -33.78
C ALA A 10 -20.19 2.21 -33.98
N SER A 11 -20.39 1.39 -32.96
CA SER A 11 -20.33 -0.05 -33.07
C SER A 11 -21.71 -0.60 -33.48
N SER A 12 -21.78 -1.02 -34.72
CA SER A 12 -22.94 -1.73 -35.29
C SER A 12 -23.10 -3.10 -34.63
N VAL A 13 -24.19 -3.29 -33.90
CA VAL A 13 -24.59 -4.57 -33.32
C VAL A 13 -25.27 -5.40 -34.41
N LEU A 14 -24.58 -6.41 -34.92
CA LEU A 14 -25.17 -7.45 -35.74
C LEU A 14 -25.93 -8.43 -34.80
N LEU A 15 -27.24 -8.34 -34.81
CA LEU A 15 -28.13 -9.31 -34.20
C LEU A 15 -28.20 -10.54 -35.11
N LEU A 16 -27.40 -11.56 -34.84
CA LEU A 16 -27.61 -12.91 -35.37
C LEU A 16 -28.61 -13.63 -34.47
N ALA A 17 -29.86 -13.59 -34.88
CA ALA A 17 -30.91 -14.46 -34.33
C ALA A 17 -30.65 -15.90 -34.75
N SER A 18 -29.98 -16.69 -33.93
CA SER A 18 -29.86 -18.13 -34.04
C SER A 18 -30.99 -18.77 -33.22
N CYS A 19 -32.07 -19.18 -33.88
CA CYS A 19 -33.01 -20.11 -33.32
C CYS A 19 -32.36 -21.48 -33.16
N GLY A 20 -32.11 -21.93 -31.93
CA GLY A 20 -31.59 -23.25 -31.65
C GLY A 20 -31.68 -23.59 -30.17
N GLY A 21 -32.68 -24.43 -29.79
CA GLY A 21 -32.68 -25.26 -28.60
C GLY A 21 -32.52 -24.56 -27.25
N ALA A 22 -33.59 -24.43 -26.48
CA ALA A 22 -33.57 -23.98 -25.09
C ALA A 22 -32.89 -25.03 -24.20
N HIS A 23 -31.56 -25.15 -24.30
CA HIS A 23 -30.75 -25.67 -23.21
C HIS A 23 -30.72 -24.56 -22.17
N LYS A 24 -31.36 -24.76 -21.00
CA LYS A 24 -31.13 -23.94 -19.81
C LYS A 24 -29.63 -24.01 -19.51
N ALA A 25 -28.88 -23.08 -20.07
CA ALA A 25 -27.47 -22.91 -19.74
C ALA A 25 -27.42 -22.57 -18.26
N THR A 26 -26.91 -23.47 -17.44
CA THR A 26 -26.63 -23.21 -16.04
C THR A 26 -25.66 -22.01 -16.00
N PRO A 27 -25.99 -20.94 -15.30
CA PRO A 27 -25.08 -19.80 -15.24
C PRO A 27 -23.70 -20.26 -14.74
N PRO A 28 -22.61 -19.78 -15.32
CA PRO A 28 -21.27 -20.16 -14.89
C PRO A 28 -21.10 -19.86 -13.39
N PRO A 29 -20.42 -20.74 -12.64
CA PRO A 29 -20.20 -20.52 -11.22
C PRO A 29 -19.46 -19.17 -11.00
N PRO A 30 -19.82 -18.43 -9.95
CA PRO A 30 -19.16 -17.16 -9.67
C PRO A 30 -17.64 -17.38 -9.50
N PRO A 31 -16.82 -16.43 -9.97
CA PRO A 31 -15.38 -16.56 -9.85
C PRO A 31 -14.96 -16.67 -8.38
N PRO A 32 -13.98 -17.52 -8.05
CA PRO A 32 -13.48 -17.66 -6.69
C PRO A 32 -12.99 -16.31 -6.17
N ARG A 33 -13.36 -15.97 -4.93
CA ARG A 33 -13.02 -14.71 -4.27
C ARG A 33 -12.07 -14.97 -3.11
N ILE A 34 -11.25 -13.97 -2.78
CA ILE A 34 -10.48 -13.99 -1.54
C ILE A 34 -11.47 -13.96 -0.37
N PRO A 35 -11.30 -14.81 0.69
CA PRO A 35 -12.14 -14.76 1.87
C PRO A 35 -12.19 -13.36 2.47
N ALA A 36 -13.37 -12.92 2.90
CA ALA A 36 -13.60 -11.55 3.33
C ALA A 36 -12.73 -11.15 4.54
N ASP A 37 -12.52 -12.07 5.46
CA ASP A 37 -11.66 -11.86 6.63
C ASP A 37 -10.18 -11.67 6.24
N VAL A 38 -9.68 -12.43 5.27
CA VAL A 38 -8.32 -12.27 4.73
C VAL A 38 -8.20 -10.95 4.00
N ALA A 39 -9.16 -10.62 3.14
CA ALA A 39 -9.16 -9.36 2.40
C ALA A 39 -9.18 -8.15 3.35
N ALA A 40 -10.05 -8.17 4.38
CA ALA A 40 -10.16 -7.09 5.35
C ALA A 40 -8.85 -6.92 6.15
N LYS A 41 -8.25 -8.01 6.61
CA LYS A 41 -6.98 -7.95 7.35
C LYS A 41 -5.86 -7.35 6.48
N LEU A 42 -5.70 -7.83 5.27
CA LEU A 42 -4.65 -7.34 4.36
C LEU A 42 -4.88 -5.90 3.94
N ALA A 43 -6.13 -5.45 3.77
CA ALA A 43 -6.44 -4.05 3.50
C ALA A 43 -6.01 -3.13 4.65
N VAL A 44 -6.30 -3.48 5.89
CA VAL A 44 -5.88 -2.70 7.06
C VAL A 44 -4.36 -2.56 7.15
N GLU A 45 -3.61 -3.63 6.89
CA GLU A 45 -2.14 -3.58 6.90
C GLU A 45 -1.59 -2.77 5.71
N ALA A 46 -2.19 -2.87 4.54
CA ALA A 46 -1.83 -2.05 3.38
C ALA A 46 -2.07 -0.55 3.64
N ASP A 47 -3.22 -0.19 4.21
CA ASP A 47 -3.55 1.19 4.59
C ASP A 47 -2.56 1.74 5.64
N ARG A 48 -2.12 0.91 6.57
CA ARG A 48 -1.08 1.27 7.55
C ARG A 48 0.23 1.63 6.87
N VAL A 49 0.68 0.83 5.89
CA VAL A 49 1.88 1.16 5.11
C VAL A 49 1.70 2.47 4.35
N ALA A 50 0.54 2.66 3.71
CA ALA A 50 0.23 3.86 2.92
C ALA A 50 0.17 5.14 3.76
N ALA A 51 -0.20 5.04 5.05
CA ALA A 51 -0.27 6.19 5.96
C ALA A 51 1.10 6.65 6.46
N LEU A 52 2.16 5.86 6.29
CA LEU A 52 3.50 6.19 6.76
C LEU A 52 4.29 6.98 5.72
N ALA A 53 5.21 7.82 6.19
CA ALA A 53 6.05 8.61 5.30
C ALA A 53 6.94 7.72 4.43
N PRO A 54 6.96 7.91 3.11
CA PRO A 54 7.85 7.16 2.22
C PRO A 54 9.31 7.29 2.65
N GLY A 55 10.03 6.17 2.70
CA GLY A 55 11.44 6.13 3.10
C GLY A 55 11.69 6.13 4.62
N SER A 56 10.65 6.16 5.45
CA SER A 56 10.81 5.97 6.89
C SER A 56 11.09 4.49 7.22
N CYS A 57 11.84 4.24 8.29
CA CYS A 57 12.08 2.87 8.76
C CYS A 57 10.79 2.21 9.28
N GLU A 58 9.85 3.00 9.79
CA GLU A 58 8.51 2.51 10.14
C GLU A 58 7.74 1.97 8.93
N ALA A 59 7.80 2.65 7.78
CA ALA A 59 7.16 2.19 6.55
C ALA A 59 7.77 0.86 6.07
N ARG A 60 9.11 0.73 6.13
CA ARG A 60 9.80 -0.52 5.82
C ARG A 60 9.34 -1.66 6.73
N ASP A 61 9.27 -1.42 8.03
CA ASP A 61 8.90 -2.44 9.00
C ASP A 61 7.41 -2.82 8.88
N ALA A 62 6.54 -1.84 8.56
CA ALA A 62 5.14 -2.10 8.25
C ALA A 62 4.98 -2.94 6.97
N ALA A 63 5.75 -2.65 5.92
CA ALA A 63 5.75 -3.44 4.69
C ALA A 63 6.23 -4.88 4.92
N ALA A 64 7.24 -5.07 5.77
CA ALA A 64 7.71 -6.40 6.14
C ALA A 64 6.62 -7.20 6.89
N ARG A 65 5.88 -6.56 7.80
CA ARG A 65 4.72 -7.19 8.48
C ARG A 65 3.63 -7.54 7.49
N PHE A 66 3.25 -6.61 6.59
CA PHE A 66 2.27 -6.87 5.54
C PHE A 66 2.65 -8.09 4.70
N ARG A 67 3.89 -8.18 4.23
CA ARG A 67 4.38 -9.34 3.49
C ARG A 67 4.25 -10.65 4.29
N ASN A 68 4.59 -10.65 5.56
CA ASN A 68 4.47 -11.82 6.42
C ASN A 68 3.01 -12.25 6.58
N ASP A 69 2.07 -11.30 6.71
CA ASP A 69 0.64 -11.59 6.76
C ASP A 69 0.10 -12.14 5.44
N VAL A 70 0.60 -11.66 4.31
CA VAL A 70 0.30 -12.25 2.99
C VAL A 70 0.75 -13.70 2.94
N ILE A 71 1.99 -13.99 3.31
CA ILE A 71 2.55 -15.36 3.30
C ILE A 71 1.75 -16.28 4.22
N ALA A 72 1.43 -15.82 5.43
CA ALA A 72 0.63 -16.60 6.39
C ALA A 72 -0.80 -16.90 5.90
N SER A 73 -1.34 -16.04 5.06
CA SER A 73 -2.71 -16.16 4.54
C SER A 73 -2.78 -16.82 3.16
N ILE A 74 -1.65 -17.04 2.49
CA ILE A 74 -1.59 -17.41 1.07
C ILE A 74 -2.35 -18.70 0.74
N GLY A 75 -2.31 -19.69 1.63
CA GLY A 75 -3.02 -20.96 1.44
C GLY A 75 -4.55 -20.84 1.46
N ARG A 76 -5.09 -19.72 1.94
CA ARG A 76 -6.53 -19.41 1.94
C ARG A 76 -6.96 -18.58 0.73
N VAL A 77 -5.98 -18.05 0.00
CA VAL A 77 -6.21 -17.23 -1.20
C VAL A 77 -6.36 -18.16 -2.41
N PRO A 78 -7.35 -17.94 -3.30
CA PRO A 78 -7.48 -18.72 -4.54
C PRO A 78 -6.19 -18.68 -5.37
N ALA A 79 -5.78 -19.83 -5.92
CA ALA A 79 -4.50 -20.03 -6.59
C ALA A 79 -4.12 -18.94 -7.60
N ARG A 80 -5.09 -18.46 -8.37
CA ARG A 80 -4.88 -17.39 -9.37
C ARG A 80 -4.44 -16.04 -8.80
N TYR A 81 -4.64 -15.80 -7.49
CA TYR A 81 -4.27 -14.56 -6.81
C TYR A 81 -3.02 -14.71 -5.94
N GLN A 82 -2.56 -15.94 -5.67
CA GLN A 82 -1.45 -16.19 -4.76
C GLN A 82 -0.15 -15.55 -5.25
N GLU A 83 0.23 -15.83 -6.48
CA GLU A 83 1.47 -15.29 -7.07
C GLU A 83 1.43 -13.76 -7.21
N PRO A 84 0.38 -13.14 -7.81
CA PRO A 84 0.32 -11.68 -7.89
C PRO A 84 0.36 -10.99 -6.54
N LEU A 85 -0.31 -11.55 -5.52
CA LEU A 85 -0.33 -10.98 -4.17
C LEU A 85 1.04 -11.08 -3.49
N ALA A 86 1.69 -12.23 -3.57
CA ALA A 86 3.03 -12.43 -3.02
C ALA A 86 4.07 -11.55 -3.72
N SER A 87 4.00 -11.45 -5.05
CA SER A 87 4.88 -10.59 -5.85
C SER A 87 4.70 -9.11 -5.49
N ALA A 88 3.47 -8.63 -5.34
CA ALA A 88 3.19 -7.26 -4.94
C ALA A 88 3.74 -6.96 -3.53
N ALA A 89 3.57 -7.86 -2.57
CA ALA A 89 4.08 -7.71 -1.21
C ALA A 89 5.62 -7.68 -1.17
N ASN A 90 6.29 -8.53 -1.94
CA ASN A 90 7.75 -8.53 -2.06
C ASN A 90 8.27 -7.24 -2.69
N SER A 91 7.66 -6.79 -3.80
CA SER A 91 8.03 -5.55 -4.47
C SER A 91 7.86 -4.32 -3.56
N LEU A 92 6.85 -4.32 -2.67
CA LEU A 92 6.66 -3.27 -1.69
C LEU A 92 7.83 -3.21 -0.70
N VAL A 93 8.25 -4.37 -0.16
CA VAL A 93 9.40 -4.47 0.75
C VAL A 93 10.69 -4.00 0.06
N GLU A 94 10.93 -4.43 -1.18
CA GLU A 94 12.11 -4.03 -1.95
C GLU A 94 12.18 -2.51 -2.17
N ARG A 95 11.06 -1.88 -2.50
CA ARG A 95 10.98 -0.42 -2.70
C ARG A 95 11.24 0.37 -1.42
N LEU A 96 10.95 -0.19 -0.27
CA LEU A 96 11.12 0.43 1.05
C LEU A 96 12.37 -0.09 1.78
N ALA A 97 13.23 -0.86 1.13
CA ALA A 97 14.43 -1.45 1.73
C ALA A 97 15.39 -0.39 2.28
N SER A 98 15.53 0.73 1.57
CA SER A 98 16.35 1.86 2.03
C SER A 98 15.51 2.78 2.92
N CYS A 99 15.76 2.77 4.21
CA CYS A 99 15.14 3.73 5.13
C CYS A 99 16.19 4.65 5.76
N VAL A 100 15.77 5.88 6.00
CA VAL A 100 16.59 6.86 6.73
C VAL A 100 15.99 7.01 8.12
N GLU A 101 16.73 6.61 9.14
CA GLU A 101 16.35 6.92 10.53
C GLU A 101 16.42 8.44 10.75
N PRO A 102 15.36 9.06 11.31
CA PRO A 102 15.40 10.46 11.67
C PRO A 102 16.53 10.64 12.70
N LYS A 103 17.53 11.44 12.31
CA LYS A 103 18.63 11.77 13.23
C LYS A 103 18.06 12.41 14.49
N PRO A 104 18.33 11.85 15.68
CA PRO A 104 17.81 12.43 16.92
C PRO A 104 18.21 13.92 16.99
N PRO A 105 17.30 14.81 17.41
CA PRO A 105 17.60 16.21 17.55
C PRO A 105 18.83 16.35 18.46
N LYS A 106 19.88 17.02 17.96
CA LYS A 106 21.07 17.29 18.78
C LYS A 106 20.59 17.97 20.06
N ALA A 107 20.81 17.32 21.20
CA ALA A 107 20.53 17.89 22.50
C ALA A 107 21.16 19.29 22.53
N ARG A 108 20.35 20.33 22.66
CA ARG A 108 20.83 21.70 22.86
C ARG A 108 21.65 21.66 24.11
N LYS A 109 22.97 21.86 23.97
CA LYS A 109 23.84 22.08 25.12
C LYS A 109 23.23 23.21 25.93
N PRO A 110 23.00 23.02 27.25
CA PRO A 110 22.51 24.12 28.09
C PRO A 110 23.50 25.28 27.96
N HIS A 111 22.99 26.44 27.55
CA HIS A 111 23.75 27.68 27.55
C HIS A 111 24.11 27.92 29.00
N ASN A 112 25.37 27.72 29.32
CA ASN A 112 25.94 28.09 30.61
C ASN A 112 25.90 29.62 30.67
N ARG A 113 24.85 30.16 31.30
CA ARG A 113 24.81 31.59 31.66
C ARG A 113 25.95 31.82 32.63
N GLY A 114 27.02 32.42 32.11
CA GLY A 114 28.13 32.87 32.93
C GLY A 114 27.62 33.74 34.07
N HIS A 115 27.88 33.30 35.28
CA HIS A 115 27.74 34.14 36.46
C HIS A 115 28.73 35.27 36.30
N HIS A 116 28.23 36.50 36.03
CA HIS A 116 28.95 37.71 36.25
C HIS A 116 29.17 37.83 37.77
N HIS A 117 30.40 37.57 38.21
CA HIS A 117 30.87 37.98 39.52
C HIS A 117 31.00 39.50 39.49
N GLU A 118 30.06 40.15 40.10
CA GLU A 118 30.16 41.57 40.49
C GLU A 118 31.15 41.66 41.63
N LYS A 119 32.35 42.16 41.32
CA LYS A 119 33.33 42.57 42.35
C LYS A 119 32.84 43.86 42.96
N HIS A 120 32.38 43.82 44.21
CA HIS A 120 32.29 44.98 45.08
C HIS A 120 33.72 45.30 45.53
N ASP A 121 34.27 46.40 45.01
CA ASP A 121 35.42 47.10 45.60
C ASP A 121 34.83 48.04 46.63
N GLU A 122 35.07 47.75 47.94
CA GLU A 122 34.98 48.71 49.04
C GLU A 122 36.37 49.22 49.29
N GLY A 123 36.54 50.57 49.09
CA GLY A 123 37.62 51.37 49.53
C GLY A 123 37.08 52.56 50.32
#